data_db11ee39821276fdd7884a0c9b73839b
#
_entry.id   db11ee39821276fdd7884a0c9b73839b
#
_cell.length_a   1.000
_cell.length_b   1.000
_cell.length_c   1.000
_cell.angle_alpha   90.00
_cell.angle_beta   90.00
_cell.angle_gamma   90.00
#
_symmetry.space_group_name_H-M   'P 1'
#
loop_
_entity.id
_entity.type
_entity.pdbx_description
1 polymer ?
#
loop_
_entity_poly.entity_id
_entity_poly.type
_entity_poly.pdbx_seq_one_letter_code
_entity_poly.pdbx_strand_id
1 'polypeptide(L)'
;QGIKGSYHHQVAIEFFSVDIEIDECMSFDALIESLIEDKSDYGVMAIENSIAGSIIPNYSLIDKYGLSIIGEHYININHNLMVYPGVKLNDVKFISSHPMALLQCKDFIKNSKKTIVEDRDTADVAKRIIENKIIDTAAIASFQASELYGLEIIEKNIQTITDNETRFVIISKKSNKGDKLDLNKASLKFILSHENGSLAQILNILANHNQNLTKIQSIPIIETPWKYSFFVDLTFKDFNNYKKAIDEVAISSELVKEFGVYLNFKSK
;
A
#
# COMPACT_ATOMS: atom_id res chain seq x y z
N GLN A 1 -5.51 -3.11 6.07
CA GLN A 1 -6.34 -4.14 5.44
C GLN A 1 -5.68 -5.52 5.60
N GLY A 2 -6.50 -6.60 5.75
CA GLY A 2 -6.04 -7.95 6.04
C GLY A 2 -6.13 -8.28 7.53
N ILE A 3 -5.65 -9.47 7.89
CA ILE A 3 -5.64 -9.96 9.28
C ILE A 3 -4.23 -9.90 9.88
N LYS A 4 -4.08 -10.26 11.15
CA LYS A 4 -2.77 -10.45 11.77
C LYS A 4 -1.93 -11.44 10.97
N GLY A 5 -0.65 -11.14 10.77
CA GLY A 5 0.26 -11.89 9.89
C GLY A 5 0.30 -11.40 8.44
N SER A 6 -0.60 -10.49 8.01
CA SER A 6 -0.53 -9.86 6.68
C SER A 6 0.62 -8.86 6.58
N TYR A 7 0.98 -8.45 5.36
CA TYR A 7 1.97 -7.39 5.14
C TYR A 7 1.53 -6.03 5.72
N HIS A 8 0.22 -5.75 5.74
CA HIS A 8 -0.31 -4.55 6.41
C HIS A 8 -0.10 -4.60 7.92
N HIS A 9 -0.25 -5.77 8.55
CA HIS A 9 0.05 -5.96 9.96
C HIS A 9 1.54 -5.74 10.25
N GLN A 10 2.43 -6.27 9.40
CA GLN A 10 3.86 -6.02 9.50
C GLN A 10 4.18 -4.53 9.49
N VAL A 11 3.62 -3.79 8.52
CA VAL A 11 3.79 -2.34 8.44
C VAL A 11 3.25 -1.62 9.67
N ALA A 12 2.12 -2.05 10.21
CA ALA A 12 1.56 -1.45 11.44
C ALA A 12 2.52 -1.59 12.62
N ILE A 13 3.10 -2.77 12.82
CA ILE A 13 4.09 -3.02 13.89
C ILE A 13 5.37 -2.19 13.65
N GLU A 14 5.89 -2.18 12.42
CA GLU A 14 7.14 -1.47 12.10
C GLU A 14 6.99 0.05 12.20
N PHE A 15 5.80 0.60 11.91
CA PHE A 15 5.55 2.03 11.96
C PHE A 15 5.20 2.55 13.35
N PHE A 16 4.34 1.85 14.09
CA PHE A 16 3.81 2.32 15.38
C PHE A 16 4.51 1.70 16.60
N SER A 17 4.76 0.44 16.61
CA SER A 17 5.39 -0.45 17.59
C SER A 17 4.60 -1.74 17.76
N VAL A 18 5.05 -2.63 18.65
CA VAL A 18 4.35 -3.89 18.95
C VAL A 18 3.13 -3.71 19.88
N ASP A 19 3.06 -2.61 20.62
CA ASP A 19 2.00 -2.34 21.62
C ASP A 19 0.81 -1.59 21.00
N ILE A 20 0.25 -2.14 19.91
CA ILE A 20 -0.92 -1.59 19.23
C ILE A 20 -2.06 -2.60 19.18
N GLU A 21 -3.28 -2.09 19.29
CA GLU A 21 -4.47 -2.88 18.98
C GLU A 21 -4.70 -2.91 17.47
N ILE A 22 -4.97 -4.10 16.94
CA ILE A 22 -5.22 -4.31 15.51
C ILE A 22 -6.69 -4.60 15.28
N ASP A 23 -7.35 -3.75 14.51
CA ASP A 23 -8.67 -4.00 13.91
C ASP A 23 -8.48 -4.67 12.55
N GLU A 24 -8.92 -5.93 12.45
CA GLU A 24 -8.76 -6.76 11.25
C GLU A 24 -9.82 -6.41 10.19
N CYS A 25 -9.43 -5.70 9.15
CA CYS A 25 -10.30 -5.27 8.07
C CYS A 25 -10.07 -6.09 6.81
N MET A 26 -11.05 -6.90 6.38
CA MET A 26 -10.90 -7.81 5.24
C MET A 26 -10.90 -7.13 3.87
N SER A 27 -11.28 -5.84 3.79
CA SER A 27 -11.25 -5.03 2.58
C SER A 27 -10.77 -3.61 2.88
N PHE A 28 -10.44 -2.84 1.83
CA PHE A 28 -10.12 -1.42 1.99
C PHE A 28 -11.36 -0.60 2.38
N ASP A 29 -12.56 -1.01 1.93
CA ASP A 29 -13.81 -0.36 2.36
C ASP A 29 -14.05 -0.57 3.86
N ALA A 30 -13.87 -1.79 4.39
CA ALA A 30 -13.97 -2.06 5.83
C ALA A 30 -12.94 -1.27 6.65
N LEU A 31 -11.71 -1.09 6.12
CA LEU A 31 -10.70 -0.23 6.77
C LEU A 31 -11.16 1.23 6.83
N ILE A 32 -11.78 1.74 5.75
CA ILE A 32 -12.32 3.10 5.73
C ILE A 32 -13.48 3.22 6.73
N GLU A 33 -14.40 2.25 6.75
CA GLU A 33 -15.53 2.22 7.71
C GLU A 33 -15.01 2.25 9.16
N SER A 34 -14.01 1.44 9.50
CA SER A 34 -13.38 1.45 10.82
C SER A 34 -12.85 2.82 11.23
N LEU A 35 -12.20 3.54 10.30
CA LEU A 35 -11.71 4.90 10.54
C LEU A 35 -12.87 5.91 10.70
N ILE A 36 -13.90 5.83 9.85
CA ILE A 36 -15.02 6.78 9.87
C ILE A 36 -15.85 6.62 11.14
N GLU A 37 -16.04 5.38 11.60
CA GLU A 37 -16.78 5.04 12.81
C GLU A 37 -15.96 5.21 14.11
N ASP A 38 -14.73 5.74 14.04
CA ASP A 38 -13.82 5.92 15.18
C ASP A 38 -13.47 4.61 15.93
N LYS A 39 -13.53 3.47 15.25
CA LYS A 39 -13.05 2.19 15.78
C LYS A 39 -11.53 2.11 15.75
N SER A 40 -10.92 2.75 14.76
CA SER A 40 -9.46 2.86 14.62
C SER A 40 -9.04 4.32 14.46
N ASP A 41 -7.91 4.71 15.04
CA ASP A 41 -7.31 6.04 14.88
C ASP A 41 -6.55 6.17 13.56
N TYR A 42 -5.95 5.06 13.10
CA TYR A 42 -5.07 4.99 11.94
C TYR A 42 -5.40 3.80 11.05
N GLY A 43 -5.18 3.95 9.75
CA GLY A 43 -5.28 2.87 8.79
C GLY A 43 -3.97 2.67 8.04
N VAL A 44 -3.58 1.43 7.82
CA VAL A 44 -2.46 1.05 6.95
C VAL A 44 -3.03 0.62 5.60
N MET A 45 -2.64 1.31 4.54
CA MET A 45 -3.19 1.11 3.20
C MET A 45 -2.07 0.99 2.17
N ALA A 46 -1.97 -0.15 1.48
CA ALA A 46 -1.07 -0.30 0.34
C ALA A 46 -1.49 0.65 -0.77
N ILE A 47 -0.55 1.43 -1.32
CA ILE A 47 -0.85 2.43 -2.35
C ILE A 47 -0.14 2.16 -3.68
N GLU A 48 0.97 1.45 -3.62
CA GLU A 48 1.80 1.15 -4.79
C GLU A 48 2.68 -0.06 -4.54
N ASN A 49 2.89 -0.85 -5.58
CA ASN A 49 3.87 -1.93 -5.59
C ASN A 49 4.81 -1.76 -6.79
N SER A 50 6.10 -2.03 -6.61
CA SER A 50 7.13 -1.82 -7.63
C SER A 50 6.92 -2.65 -8.91
N ILE A 51 6.18 -3.75 -8.84
CA ILE A 51 5.89 -4.66 -9.95
C ILE A 51 4.48 -4.43 -10.49
N ALA A 52 3.48 -4.36 -9.60
CA ALA A 52 2.07 -4.25 -9.96
C ALA A 52 1.60 -2.80 -10.24
N GLY A 53 2.42 -1.80 -9.84
CA GLY A 53 2.09 -0.38 -10.04
C GLY A 53 1.15 0.18 -8.96
N SER A 54 0.43 1.24 -9.31
CA SER A 54 -0.46 1.95 -8.39
C SER A 54 -1.75 1.19 -8.12
N ILE A 55 -2.18 1.17 -6.86
CA ILE A 55 -3.47 0.64 -6.43
C ILE A 55 -4.50 1.77 -6.51
N ILE A 56 -4.94 2.06 -7.74
CA ILE A 56 -5.77 3.24 -8.08
C ILE A 56 -7.02 3.38 -7.20
N PRO A 57 -7.80 2.32 -6.88
CA PRO A 57 -8.97 2.46 -6.02
C PRO A 57 -8.67 3.09 -4.65
N ASN A 58 -7.49 2.86 -4.10
CA ASN A 58 -7.12 3.36 -2.78
C ASN A 58 -6.91 4.88 -2.76
N TYR A 59 -6.40 5.47 -3.86
CA TYR A 59 -6.36 6.94 -4.00
C TYR A 59 -7.76 7.55 -3.98
N SER A 60 -8.70 6.91 -4.67
CA SER A 60 -10.09 7.36 -4.72
C SER A 60 -10.77 7.26 -3.36
N LEU A 61 -10.48 6.21 -2.58
CA LEU A 61 -11.01 6.07 -1.21
C LEU A 61 -10.48 7.17 -0.29
N ILE A 62 -9.17 7.43 -0.29
CA ILE A 62 -8.55 8.51 0.51
C ILE A 62 -9.20 9.86 0.17
N ASP A 63 -9.38 10.13 -1.12
CA ASP A 63 -9.98 11.38 -1.59
C ASP A 63 -11.46 11.52 -1.21
N LYS A 64 -12.25 10.49 -1.50
CA LYS A 64 -13.70 10.45 -1.27
C LYS A 64 -14.06 10.67 0.19
N TYR A 65 -13.32 10.07 1.10
CA TYR A 65 -13.59 10.15 2.54
C TYR A 65 -12.79 11.25 3.26
N GLY A 66 -12.05 12.06 2.52
CA GLY A 66 -11.32 13.20 3.07
C GLY A 66 -10.25 12.82 4.09
N LEU A 67 -9.64 11.65 3.91
CA LEU A 67 -8.62 11.16 4.82
C LEU A 67 -7.28 11.83 4.57
N SER A 68 -6.50 11.97 5.63
CA SER A 68 -5.14 12.52 5.58
C SER A 68 -4.10 11.40 5.56
N ILE A 69 -3.04 11.59 4.78
CA ILE A 69 -1.84 10.75 4.82
C ILE A 69 -0.88 11.37 5.83
N ILE A 70 -0.56 10.63 6.89
CA ILE A 70 0.30 11.11 7.98
C ILE A 70 1.71 10.52 7.95
N GLY A 71 1.94 9.52 7.11
CA GLY A 71 3.24 8.87 6.95
C GLY A 71 3.20 7.81 5.85
N GLU A 72 4.36 7.24 5.60
CA GLU A 72 4.53 6.13 4.67
C GLU A 72 5.53 5.11 5.21
N HIS A 73 5.42 3.90 4.71
CA HIS A 73 6.36 2.83 5.00
C HIS A 73 6.55 1.95 3.77
N TYR A 74 7.74 1.37 3.63
CA TYR A 74 8.07 0.49 2.51
C TYR A 74 8.55 -0.84 3.05
N ILE A 75 8.05 -1.94 2.51
CA ILE A 75 8.54 -3.27 2.83
C ILE A 75 8.79 -4.08 1.55
N ASN A 76 9.78 -4.96 1.61
CA ASN A 76 9.98 -5.98 0.60
C ASN A 76 8.95 -7.10 0.78
N ILE A 77 8.30 -7.48 -0.31
CA ILE A 77 7.31 -8.55 -0.32
C ILE A 77 8.02 -9.85 -0.61
N ASN A 78 8.25 -10.65 0.42
CA ASN A 78 8.88 -11.96 0.34
C ASN A 78 7.84 -13.04 0.59
N HIS A 79 7.57 -13.84 -0.43
CA HIS A 79 6.61 -14.92 -0.36
C HIS A 79 7.28 -16.25 0.00
N ASN A 80 6.70 -16.95 0.98
CA ASN A 80 7.18 -18.27 1.40
C ASN A 80 6.09 -19.31 1.22
N LEU A 81 6.46 -20.52 0.85
CA LEU A 81 5.55 -21.65 0.87
C LEU A 81 5.57 -22.31 2.24
N MET A 82 4.43 -22.39 2.87
CA MET A 82 4.30 -22.93 4.22
C MET A 82 3.16 -23.93 4.34
N VAL A 83 3.34 -24.86 5.26
CA VAL A 83 2.44 -26.00 5.48
C VAL A 83 2.15 -26.22 6.96
N TYR A 84 1.21 -27.08 7.25
CA TYR A 84 1.01 -27.60 8.61
C TYR A 84 2.31 -28.34 9.04
N PRO A 85 2.79 -28.18 10.29
CA PRO A 85 4.05 -28.76 10.76
C PRO A 85 4.16 -30.26 10.50
N GLY A 86 5.30 -30.67 9.94
CA GLY A 86 5.59 -32.06 9.58
C GLY A 86 5.08 -32.51 8.21
N VAL A 87 4.32 -31.68 7.49
CA VAL A 87 3.85 -31.98 6.12
C VAL A 87 5.00 -31.73 5.13
N LYS A 88 5.21 -32.64 4.20
CA LYS A 88 6.24 -32.52 3.16
C LYS A 88 5.63 -32.01 1.85
N LEU A 89 6.44 -31.39 0.99
CA LEU A 89 6.00 -30.87 -0.30
C LEU A 89 5.30 -31.95 -1.17
N ASN A 90 5.71 -33.21 -1.06
CA ASN A 90 5.09 -34.31 -1.80
C ASN A 90 3.65 -34.62 -1.34
N ASP A 91 3.30 -34.30 -0.10
CA ASP A 91 1.95 -34.55 0.45
C ASP A 91 0.98 -33.43 0.06
N VAL A 92 1.52 -32.27 -0.35
CA VAL A 92 0.74 -31.10 -0.78
C VAL A 92 0.10 -31.37 -2.15
N LYS A 93 -1.19 -31.15 -2.27
CA LYS A 93 -1.98 -31.20 -3.51
C LYS A 93 -2.33 -29.78 -4.00
N PHE A 94 -2.59 -28.88 -3.08
CA PHE A 94 -3.07 -27.53 -3.37
C PHE A 94 -2.10 -26.48 -2.87
N ILE A 95 -1.96 -25.39 -3.65
CA ILE A 95 -1.30 -24.17 -3.21
C ILE A 95 -2.35 -23.08 -3.20
N SER A 96 -2.58 -22.46 -2.05
CA SER A 96 -3.60 -21.42 -1.87
C SER A 96 -3.00 -20.10 -1.43
N SER A 97 -3.48 -19.00 -2.00
CA SER A 97 -3.11 -17.63 -1.62
C SER A 97 -3.98 -16.59 -2.34
N HIS A 98 -3.76 -15.32 -2.02
CA HIS A 98 -4.32 -14.20 -2.75
C HIS A 98 -3.85 -14.19 -4.22
N PRO A 99 -4.72 -13.87 -5.22
CA PRO A 99 -4.37 -13.90 -6.64
C PRO A 99 -3.07 -13.17 -6.99
N MET A 100 -2.81 -12.02 -6.37
CA MET A 100 -1.58 -11.27 -6.61
C MET A 100 -0.33 -12.03 -6.13
N ALA A 101 -0.38 -12.69 -4.97
CA ALA A 101 0.73 -13.49 -4.47
C ALA A 101 0.99 -14.72 -5.36
N LEU A 102 -0.07 -15.36 -5.84
CA LEU A 102 0.02 -16.46 -6.80
C LEU A 102 0.68 -16.00 -8.11
N LEU A 103 0.26 -14.85 -8.64
CA LEU A 103 0.84 -14.27 -9.86
C LEU A 103 2.32 -13.93 -9.68
N GLN A 104 2.70 -13.40 -8.53
CA GLN A 104 4.09 -13.07 -8.22
C GLN A 104 4.98 -14.29 -8.04
N CYS A 105 4.40 -15.47 -7.74
CA CYS A 105 5.11 -16.75 -7.60
C CYS A 105 4.95 -17.69 -8.80
N LYS A 106 4.58 -17.18 -9.97
CA LYS A 106 4.18 -17.97 -11.15
C LYS A 106 5.20 -19.01 -11.59
N ASP A 107 6.51 -18.72 -11.52
CA ASP A 107 7.55 -19.64 -11.99
C ASP A 107 7.71 -20.81 -11.02
N PHE A 108 7.66 -20.57 -9.72
CA PHE A 108 7.63 -21.61 -8.70
C PHE A 108 6.38 -22.50 -8.86
N ILE A 109 5.22 -21.88 -8.98
CA ILE A 109 3.93 -22.57 -9.12
C ILE A 109 3.92 -23.48 -10.36
N LYS A 110 4.36 -22.97 -11.52
CA LYS A 110 4.44 -23.73 -12.76
C LYS A 110 5.29 -25.00 -12.61
N ASN A 111 6.39 -24.93 -11.89
CA ASN A 111 7.30 -26.05 -11.67
C ASN A 111 6.77 -27.03 -10.62
N SER A 112 5.93 -26.59 -9.70
CA SER A 112 5.39 -27.41 -8.60
C SER A 112 4.38 -28.45 -9.05
N LYS A 113 3.69 -28.23 -10.19
CA LYS A 113 2.61 -29.07 -10.72
C LYS A 113 1.44 -29.29 -9.74
N LYS A 114 1.23 -28.35 -8.81
CA LYS A 114 0.16 -28.42 -7.81
C LYS A 114 -1.07 -27.66 -8.32
N THR A 115 -2.25 -27.98 -7.78
CA THR A 115 -3.49 -27.28 -8.09
C THR A 115 -3.52 -25.95 -7.34
N ILE A 116 -3.84 -24.86 -8.05
CA ILE A 116 -3.90 -23.52 -7.47
C ILE A 116 -5.31 -23.21 -7.00
N VAL A 117 -5.41 -22.66 -5.80
CA VAL A 117 -6.66 -22.20 -5.19
C VAL A 117 -6.51 -20.73 -4.82
N GLU A 118 -7.30 -19.88 -5.46
CA GLU A 118 -7.35 -18.45 -5.12
C GLU A 118 -8.13 -18.23 -3.83
N ASP A 119 -7.63 -17.29 -3.03
CA ASP A 119 -8.24 -16.90 -1.77
C ASP A 119 -8.14 -15.36 -1.58
N ARG A 120 -8.91 -14.83 -0.66
CA ARG A 120 -9.01 -13.36 -0.45
C ARG A 120 -7.85 -12.74 0.32
N ASP A 121 -7.10 -13.51 1.11
CA ASP A 121 -5.99 -13.01 1.92
C ASP A 121 -4.93 -14.10 2.14
N THR A 122 -3.65 -13.72 2.09
CA THR A 122 -2.51 -14.64 2.22
C THR A 122 -2.39 -15.20 3.65
N ALA A 123 -2.59 -14.37 4.66
CA ALA A 123 -2.46 -14.74 6.07
C ALA A 123 -3.68 -15.55 6.55
N ASP A 124 -4.87 -15.31 5.98
CA ASP A 124 -6.07 -16.07 6.30
C ASP A 124 -5.95 -17.55 5.88
N VAL A 125 -5.33 -17.81 4.73
CA VAL A 125 -5.01 -19.19 4.33
C VAL A 125 -4.09 -19.86 5.34
N ALA A 126 -3.02 -19.16 5.76
CA ALA A 126 -2.08 -19.67 6.76
C ALA A 126 -2.78 -19.99 8.08
N LYS A 127 -3.61 -19.07 8.58
CA LYS A 127 -4.41 -19.26 9.79
C LYS A 127 -5.31 -20.50 9.71
N ARG A 128 -6.07 -20.65 8.61
CA ARG A 128 -6.99 -21.78 8.41
C ARG A 128 -6.26 -23.13 8.31
N ILE A 129 -5.07 -23.18 7.75
CA ILE A 129 -4.26 -24.41 7.69
C ILE A 129 -4.00 -24.93 9.11
N ILE A 130 -3.63 -24.07 10.05
CA ILE A 130 -3.38 -24.46 11.44
C ILE A 130 -4.68 -24.79 12.17
N GLU A 131 -5.68 -23.91 12.11
CA GLU A 131 -6.94 -24.09 12.86
C GLU A 131 -7.67 -25.37 12.46
N ASN A 132 -7.65 -25.70 11.17
CA ASN A 132 -8.36 -26.89 10.65
C ASN A 132 -7.43 -28.10 10.41
N LYS A 133 -6.15 -28.01 10.78
CA LYS A 133 -5.15 -29.08 10.59
C LYS A 133 -5.10 -29.61 9.15
N ILE A 134 -5.06 -28.70 8.18
CA ILE A 134 -5.08 -29.05 6.75
C ILE A 134 -3.68 -29.54 6.34
N ILE A 135 -3.59 -30.77 5.89
CA ILE A 135 -2.30 -31.45 5.57
C ILE A 135 -2.02 -31.59 4.08
N ASP A 136 -2.95 -31.26 3.21
CA ASP A 136 -2.79 -31.39 1.76
C ASP A 136 -2.74 -30.05 1.02
N THR A 137 -2.71 -28.94 1.74
CA THR A 137 -2.68 -27.58 1.22
C THR A 137 -1.50 -26.82 1.79
N ALA A 138 -0.77 -26.11 0.93
CA ALA A 138 0.25 -25.14 1.31
C ALA A 138 -0.26 -23.72 1.09
N ALA A 139 0.11 -22.81 1.99
CA ALA A 139 -0.12 -21.36 1.82
C ALA A 139 1.11 -20.68 1.21
N ILE A 140 0.88 -19.66 0.39
CA ILE A 140 1.90 -18.66 0.06
C ILE A 140 1.61 -17.42 0.90
N ALA A 141 2.50 -17.08 1.84
CA ALA A 141 2.30 -15.95 2.74
C ALA A 141 3.64 -15.34 3.22
N SER A 142 3.53 -14.31 4.08
CA SER A 142 4.67 -13.64 4.70
C SER A 142 5.38 -14.54 5.71
N PHE A 143 6.65 -14.26 6.00
CA PHE A 143 7.36 -14.90 7.12
C PHE A 143 6.63 -14.68 8.45
N GLN A 144 6.08 -13.52 8.65
CA GLN A 144 5.35 -13.15 9.86
C GLN A 144 4.10 -13.99 10.08
N ALA A 145 3.41 -14.40 9.01
CA ALA A 145 2.28 -15.32 9.11
C ALA A 145 2.72 -16.70 9.62
N SER A 146 3.89 -17.21 9.17
CA SER A 146 4.40 -18.49 9.66
C SER A 146 4.75 -18.44 11.15
N GLU A 147 5.42 -17.39 11.60
CA GLU A 147 5.77 -17.17 13.01
C GLU A 147 4.52 -17.08 13.89
N LEU A 148 3.54 -16.25 13.45
CA LEU A 148 2.33 -15.99 14.23
C LEU A 148 1.46 -17.24 14.39
N TYR A 149 1.29 -18.02 13.33
CA TYR A 149 0.40 -19.18 13.30
C TYR A 149 1.13 -20.51 13.52
N GLY A 150 2.46 -20.52 13.56
CA GLY A 150 3.25 -21.74 13.78
C GLY A 150 3.27 -22.70 12.58
N LEU A 151 3.24 -22.19 11.34
CA LEU A 151 3.42 -23.01 10.15
C LEU A 151 4.89 -23.29 9.89
N GLU A 152 5.15 -24.43 9.25
CA GLU A 152 6.48 -24.79 8.78
C GLU A 152 6.71 -24.23 7.37
N ILE A 153 7.76 -23.41 7.19
CA ILE A 153 8.18 -22.91 5.88
C ILE A 153 9.01 -24.01 5.20
N ILE A 154 8.52 -24.51 4.08
CA ILE A 154 9.21 -25.56 3.29
C ILE A 154 9.99 -24.98 2.10
N GLU A 155 9.62 -23.79 1.61
CA GLU A 155 10.38 -23.07 0.57
C GLU A 155 10.32 -21.56 0.87
N LYS A 156 11.48 -20.88 0.81
CA LYS A 156 11.61 -19.45 1.09
C LYS A 156 11.76 -18.64 -0.19
N ASN A 157 11.25 -17.43 -0.18
CA ASN A 157 11.48 -16.43 -1.22
C ASN A 157 11.13 -16.94 -2.62
N ILE A 158 9.95 -17.53 -2.76
CA ILE A 158 9.50 -18.21 -4.00
C ILE A 158 8.94 -17.24 -5.06
N GLN A 159 8.97 -15.93 -4.82
CA GLN A 159 8.55 -14.93 -5.80
C GLN A 159 9.50 -14.93 -7.02
N THR A 160 8.93 -14.79 -8.22
CA THR A 160 9.66 -14.75 -9.49
C THR A 160 10.61 -13.55 -9.59
N ILE A 161 10.21 -12.38 -9.05
CA ILE A 161 11.01 -11.17 -9.01
C ILE A 161 11.34 -10.87 -7.55
N THR A 162 12.62 -10.82 -7.23
CA THR A 162 13.12 -10.62 -5.85
C THR A 162 12.98 -9.18 -5.36
N ASP A 163 13.18 -8.20 -6.25
CA ASP A 163 13.06 -6.77 -5.94
C ASP A 163 11.58 -6.36 -6.03
N ASN A 164 10.80 -6.80 -5.04
CA ASN A 164 9.36 -6.57 -4.95
C ASN A 164 9.06 -5.73 -3.70
N GLU A 165 9.00 -4.43 -3.88
CA GLU A 165 8.73 -3.48 -2.80
C GLU A 165 7.29 -2.96 -2.88
N THR A 166 6.60 -2.92 -1.74
CA THR A 166 5.29 -2.28 -1.63
C THR A 166 5.38 -1.06 -0.73
N ARG A 167 4.84 0.04 -1.20
CA ARG A 167 4.64 1.27 -0.45
C ARG A 167 3.26 1.26 0.19
N PHE A 168 3.24 1.50 1.48
CA PHE A 168 2.05 1.71 2.29
C PHE A 168 2.00 3.15 2.76
N VAL A 169 0.79 3.69 2.84
CA VAL A 169 0.53 4.97 3.50
C VAL A 169 -0.22 4.73 4.80
N ILE A 170 0.08 5.57 5.77
CA ILE A 170 -0.64 5.61 7.03
C ILE A 170 -1.67 6.74 6.91
N ILE A 171 -2.94 6.37 7.03
CA ILE A 171 -4.06 7.28 6.87
C ILE A 171 -4.79 7.50 8.19
N SER A 172 -5.39 8.70 8.34
CA SER A 172 -6.17 9.08 9.51
C SER A 172 -7.23 10.11 9.12
N LYS A 173 -8.28 10.27 9.93
CA LYS A 173 -9.21 11.41 9.84
C LYS A 173 -8.57 12.74 10.23
N LYS A 174 -7.52 12.69 11.04
CA LYS A 174 -6.81 13.88 11.55
C LYS A 174 -5.55 14.11 10.72
N SER A 175 -5.31 15.35 10.30
CA SER A 175 -4.06 15.72 9.67
C SER A 175 -2.88 15.64 10.64
N ASN A 176 -1.69 15.37 10.09
CA ASN A 176 -0.46 15.39 10.87
C ASN A 176 -0.20 16.81 11.42
N LYS A 177 -0.03 16.94 12.74
CA LYS A 177 0.34 18.18 13.42
C LYS A 177 1.80 18.18 13.87
N GLY A 178 2.63 17.24 13.36
CA GLY A 178 4.03 17.13 13.71
C GLY A 178 4.86 18.38 13.41
N ASP A 179 6.05 18.47 14.00
CA ASP A 179 6.99 19.56 13.78
C ASP A 179 7.33 19.68 12.29
N LYS A 180 7.12 20.88 11.74
CA LYS A 180 7.31 21.16 10.31
C LYS A 180 8.77 21.02 9.84
N LEU A 181 9.71 20.94 10.77
CA LEU A 181 11.15 20.91 10.49
C LEU A 181 11.62 19.59 9.83
N ASP A 182 10.93 18.48 10.10
CA ASP A 182 11.32 17.16 9.58
C ASP A 182 10.50 16.72 8.37
N LEU A 183 9.47 17.50 8.00
CA LEU A 183 8.61 17.17 6.89
C LEU A 183 9.30 17.47 5.55
N ASN A 184 9.36 16.48 4.67
CA ASN A 184 10.08 16.60 3.40
C ASN A 184 9.41 15.88 2.22
N LYS A 185 8.15 15.42 2.42
CA LYS A 185 7.33 14.80 1.38
C LYS A 185 5.87 15.23 1.52
N ALA A 186 5.20 15.40 0.39
CA ALA A 186 3.78 15.72 0.32
C ALA A 186 3.08 14.85 -0.71
N SER A 187 1.84 14.44 -0.40
CA SER A 187 0.90 13.82 -1.34
C SER A 187 -0.23 14.78 -1.63
N LEU A 188 -0.49 15.01 -2.91
CA LEU A 188 -1.43 16.01 -3.41
C LEU A 188 -2.33 15.44 -4.49
N LYS A 189 -3.46 16.12 -4.70
CA LYS A 189 -4.27 16.01 -5.92
C LYS A 189 -4.46 17.38 -6.53
N PHE A 190 -4.37 17.48 -7.85
CA PHE A 190 -4.84 18.67 -8.57
C PHE A 190 -5.71 18.29 -9.77
N ILE A 191 -6.61 19.20 -10.14
CA ILE A 191 -7.44 19.14 -11.33
C ILE A 191 -7.07 20.35 -12.19
N LEU A 192 -6.86 20.11 -13.48
CA LEU A 192 -6.42 21.12 -14.45
C LEU A 192 -7.49 21.40 -15.47
N SER A 193 -7.44 22.60 -16.06
CA SER A 193 -8.19 22.92 -17.28
C SER A 193 -7.79 21.97 -18.42
N HIS A 194 -8.74 21.63 -19.26
CA HIS A 194 -8.50 20.77 -20.43
C HIS A 194 -7.89 21.61 -21.59
N GLU A 195 -6.72 22.19 -21.32
CA GLU A 195 -5.99 23.04 -22.26
C GLU A 195 -4.60 22.47 -22.57
N ASN A 196 -4.10 22.78 -23.77
CA ASN A 196 -2.76 22.38 -24.18
C ASN A 196 -1.71 22.99 -23.25
N GLY A 197 -0.88 22.13 -22.66
CA GLY A 197 0.23 22.56 -21.81
C GLY A 197 -0.12 22.77 -20.33
N SER A 198 -1.39 22.64 -19.89
CA SER A 198 -1.78 22.84 -18.50
C SER A 198 -0.96 21.98 -17.50
N LEU A 199 -0.76 20.71 -17.79
CA LEU A 199 0.09 19.84 -16.96
C LEU A 199 1.57 20.28 -17.01
N ALA A 200 2.08 20.66 -18.18
CA ALA A 200 3.46 21.12 -18.32
C ALA A 200 3.71 22.39 -17.51
N GLN A 201 2.74 23.31 -17.46
CA GLN A 201 2.82 24.52 -16.63
C GLN A 201 2.98 24.17 -15.15
N ILE A 202 2.16 23.25 -14.61
CA ILE A 202 2.27 22.82 -13.22
C ILE A 202 3.63 22.18 -12.93
N LEU A 203 4.10 21.30 -13.83
CA LEU A 203 5.41 20.67 -13.67
C LEU A 203 6.56 21.69 -13.68
N ASN A 204 6.47 22.73 -14.50
CA ASN A 204 7.45 23.82 -14.50
C ASN A 204 7.42 24.65 -13.21
N ILE A 205 6.23 24.96 -12.66
CA ILE A 205 6.10 25.63 -11.37
C ILE A 205 6.81 24.82 -10.28
N LEU A 206 6.51 23.53 -10.19
CA LEU A 206 7.14 22.63 -9.21
C LEU A 206 8.67 22.59 -9.37
N ALA A 207 9.17 22.47 -10.59
CA ALA A 207 10.61 22.45 -10.89
C ALA A 207 11.29 23.77 -10.51
N ASN A 208 10.70 24.92 -10.83
CA ASN A 208 11.22 26.26 -10.50
C ASN A 208 11.35 26.48 -8.98
N HIS A 209 10.47 25.84 -8.20
CA HIS A 209 10.55 25.83 -6.75
C HIS A 209 11.39 24.67 -6.17
N ASN A 210 12.19 23.97 -7.00
CA ASN A 210 13.03 22.84 -6.60
C ASN A 210 12.23 21.72 -5.90
N GLN A 211 10.99 21.49 -6.32
CA GLN A 211 10.21 20.34 -5.87
C GLN A 211 10.54 19.14 -6.75
N ASN A 212 10.86 18.00 -6.15
CA ASN A 212 11.09 16.78 -6.90
C ASN A 212 9.83 15.94 -6.94
N LEU A 213 9.29 15.75 -8.15
CA LEU A 213 8.12 14.89 -8.37
C LEU A 213 8.58 13.42 -8.34
N THR A 214 8.12 12.68 -7.34
CA THR A 214 8.47 11.25 -7.18
C THR A 214 7.39 10.32 -7.71
N LYS A 215 6.17 10.84 -7.90
CA LYS A 215 5.04 10.10 -8.47
C LYS A 215 4.06 11.03 -9.14
N ILE A 216 3.47 10.55 -10.24
CA ILE A 216 2.30 11.14 -10.88
C ILE A 216 1.38 10.04 -11.39
N GLN A 217 0.09 10.12 -11.04
CA GLN A 217 -0.95 9.20 -11.46
C GLN A 217 -2.18 9.98 -11.89
N SER A 218 -2.58 9.86 -13.15
CA SER A 218 -3.86 10.40 -13.62
C SER A 218 -5.00 9.45 -13.30
N ILE A 219 -6.12 10.00 -12.82
CA ILE A 219 -7.35 9.25 -12.53
C ILE A 219 -8.51 10.02 -13.18
N PRO A 220 -9.35 9.35 -14.02
CA PRO A 220 -10.53 9.98 -14.60
C PRO A 220 -11.50 10.46 -13.52
N ILE A 221 -12.13 11.61 -13.74
CA ILE A 221 -13.22 12.11 -12.91
C ILE A 221 -14.52 11.54 -13.49
N ILE A 222 -15.18 10.66 -12.72
CA ILE A 222 -16.34 9.91 -13.20
C ILE A 222 -17.49 10.86 -13.60
N GLU A 223 -17.71 11.91 -12.81
CA GLU A 223 -18.80 12.88 -13.01
C GLU A 223 -18.58 13.82 -14.20
N THR A 224 -17.34 13.89 -14.72
CA THR A 224 -17.01 14.76 -15.84
C THR A 224 -16.16 13.99 -16.85
N PRO A 225 -16.78 13.43 -17.91
CA PRO A 225 -16.08 12.68 -18.93
C PRO A 225 -14.90 13.46 -19.53
N TRP A 226 -13.78 12.77 -19.73
CA TRP A 226 -12.52 13.30 -20.28
C TRP A 226 -11.79 14.30 -19.40
N LYS A 227 -12.25 14.54 -18.17
CA LYS A 227 -11.52 15.30 -17.16
C LYS A 227 -10.74 14.36 -16.24
N TYR A 228 -9.55 14.78 -15.86
CA TYR A 228 -8.64 13.97 -15.04
C TYR A 228 -8.23 14.75 -13.79
N SER A 229 -8.13 14.03 -12.70
CA SER A 229 -7.38 14.43 -11.53
C SER A 229 -5.98 13.81 -11.57
N PHE A 230 -4.98 14.54 -11.07
CA PHE A 230 -3.60 14.07 -10.98
C PHE A 230 -3.24 13.92 -9.51
N PHE A 231 -2.96 12.70 -9.09
CA PHE A 231 -2.39 12.41 -7.78
C PHE A 231 -0.88 12.43 -7.91
N VAL A 232 -0.21 13.21 -7.06
CA VAL A 232 1.23 13.40 -7.13
C VAL A 232 1.86 13.31 -5.76
N ASP A 233 3.09 12.81 -5.72
CA ASP A 233 3.95 12.88 -4.57
C ASP A 233 5.15 13.75 -4.88
N LEU A 234 5.46 14.66 -3.98
CA LEU A 234 6.58 15.59 -4.08
C LEU A 234 7.52 15.38 -2.90
N THR A 235 8.83 15.46 -3.14
CA THR A 235 9.82 15.63 -2.07
C THR A 235 10.44 17.01 -2.16
N PHE A 236 10.76 17.58 -0.99
CA PHE A 236 11.31 18.92 -0.86
C PHE A 236 12.32 18.99 0.29
N LYS A 237 13.19 20.02 0.23
CA LYS A 237 14.19 20.28 1.28
C LYS A 237 13.78 21.43 2.20
N ASP A 238 12.95 22.35 1.72
CA ASP A 238 12.49 23.54 2.42
C ASP A 238 10.96 23.61 2.37
N PHE A 239 10.34 23.54 3.54
CA PHE A 239 8.89 23.60 3.69
C PHE A 239 8.29 24.94 3.23
N ASN A 240 8.98 26.06 3.44
CA ASN A 240 8.47 27.36 3.00
C ASN A 240 8.48 27.48 1.48
N ASN A 241 9.51 26.92 0.83
CA ASN A 241 9.58 26.88 -0.62
C ASN A 241 8.51 25.95 -1.22
N TYR A 242 8.27 24.81 -0.55
CA TYR A 242 7.14 23.93 -0.87
C TYR A 242 5.80 24.67 -0.80
N LYS A 243 5.53 25.44 0.27
CA LYS A 243 4.28 26.20 0.37
C LYS A 243 4.12 27.22 -0.73
N LYS A 244 5.17 27.97 -1.10
CA LYS A 244 5.13 28.89 -2.24
C LYS A 244 4.79 28.18 -3.55
N ALA A 245 5.38 27.01 -3.79
CA ALA A 245 5.08 26.19 -4.97
C ALA A 245 3.60 25.78 -5.01
N ILE A 246 3.04 25.34 -3.89
CA ILE A 246 1.62 24.93 -3.82
C ILE A 246 0.67 26.12 -4.00
N ASP A 247 1.00 27.29 -3.45
CA ASP A 247 0.21 28.52 -3.65
C ASP A 247 0.18 28.91 -5.14
N GLU A 248 1.30 28.82 -5.87
CA GLU A 248 1.39 29.09 -7.31
C GLU A 248 0.66 28.01 -8.14
N VAL A 249 0.79 26.73 -7.77
CA VAL A 249 0.02 25.62 -8.37
C VAL A 249 -1.48 25.84 -8.19
N ALA A 250 -1.92 26.33 -7.02
CA ALA A 250 -3.34 26.59 -6.74
C ALA A 250 -3.91 27.70 -7.66
N ILE A 251 -3.14 28.72 -7.98
CA ILE A 251 -3.54 29.77 -8.93
C ILE A 251 -3.69 29.21 -10.36
N SER A 252 -2.87 28.23 -10.73
CA SER A 252 -2.80 27.64 -12.07
C SER A 252 -3.65 26.37 -12.23
N SER A 253 -4.44 26.01 -11.25
CA SER A 253 -5.26 24.79 -11.23
C SER A 253 -6.71 25.11 -10.91
N GLU A 254 -7.64 24.28 -11.33
CA GLU A 254 -9.05 24.37 -10.91
C GLU A 254 -9.25 23.92 -9.46
N LEU A 255 -8.42 22.99 -9.00
CA LEU A 255 -8.45 22.46 -7.64
C LEU A 255 -7.06 21.96 -7.26
N VAL A 256 -6.65 22.28 -6.04
CA VAL A 256 -5.52 21.59 -5.35
C VAL A 256 -6.03 21.07 -4.01
N LYS A 257 -5.72 19.83 -3.71
CA LYS A 257 -5.99 19.19 -2.42
C LYS A 257 -4.73 18.54 -1.89
N GLU A 258 -4.29 18.93 -0.71
CA GLU A 258 -3.20 18.31 0.03
C GLU A 258 -3.77 17.16 0.87
N PHE A 259 -3.33 15.93 0.62
CA PHE A 259 -3.70 14.78 1.46
C PHE A 259 -2.84 14.70 2.71
N GLY A 260 -1.63 15.20 2.65
CA GLY A 260 -0.76 15.28 3.80
C GLY A 260 0.67 15.66 3.46
N VAL A 261 1.36 16.16 4.50
CA VAL A 261 2.80 16.41 4.48
C VAL A 261 3.42 15.60 5.60
N TYR A 262 4.45 14.82 5.28
CA TYR A 262 5.02 13.84 6.18
C TYR A 262 6.52 13.61 5.91
N LEU A 263 7.17 12.85 6.79
CA LEU A 263 8.56 12.45 6.62
C LEU A 263 8.67 11.38 5.52
N ASN A 264 9.55 11.61 4.54
CA ASN A 264 9.87 10.62 3.52
C ASN A 264 10.65 9.46 4.15
N PHE A 265 10.08 8.27 4.14
CA PHE A 265 10.71 7.07 4.70
C PHE A 265 12.04 6.73 4.02
N LYS A 266 12.17 6.95 2.70
CA LYS A 266 13.40 6.66 1.93
C LYS A 266 14.52 7.70 2.08
N SER A 267 14.32 8.74 2.88
CA SER A 267 15.37 9.75 3.14
C SER A 267 16.22 9.46 4.37
N LYS A 268 16.03 8.29 4.98
CA LYS A 268 16.82 7.82 6.12
C LYS A 268 18.05 7.06 5.67
#